data_80df7163de960d80a23b27677ecc662a
#
_entry.id   80df7163de960d80a23b27677ecc662a
#
_cell.length_a   1.000
_cell.length_b   1.000
_cell.length_c   1.000
_cell.angle_alpha   90.00
_cell.angle_beta   90.00
_cell.angle_gamma   90.00
#
_symmetry.space_group_name_H-M   'P 1'
#
loop_
_entity.id
_entity.type
_entity.pdbx_description
1 polymer ?
#
loop_
_entity_poly.entity_id
_entity_poly.type
_entity_poly.pdbx_seq_one_letter_code
_entity_poly.pdbx_strand_id
1 'polypeptide(L)'
;KWVGESEKNLAKVFEEYKYCKKYFNIDPILLFNEADAILGKRFNVNSAVDKTFNALQNILLQELEDFEGIFMATTNLADQLDKAFDRRLLYKIDFQKPEKNISRKILSHAFSYLTEEIIEKLCECYTLTGGQISNIRKKLLVKSILTKDLNLEEYVQVLCKDEIILNQNNRTPIGFSHKTN
;
A
#
# COMPACT_ATOMS: atom_id res chain seq x y z
N LYS A 1 19.56 -6.12 22.17
CA LYS A 1 19.72 -4.69 22.44
C LYS A 1 18.60 -3.83 21.78
N TRP A 2 17.82 -4.41 20.87
CA TRP A 2 16.75 -3.71 20.13
C TRP A 2 15.33 -4.04 20.61
N VAL A 3 15.17 -5.05 21.46
CA VAL A 3 13.90 -5.40 22.11
C VAL A 3 13.59 -4.34 23.16
N GLY A 4 12.44 -3.71 23.06
CA GLY A 4 12.02 -2.62 23.95
C GLY A 4 12.20 -1.20 23.35
N GLU A 5 13.06 -0.99 22.35
CA GLU A 5 13.20 0.30 21.68
C GLU A 5 12.03 0.56 20.71
N SER A 6 11.62 -0.46 19.95
CA SER A 6 10.45 -0.37 19.08
C SER A 6 9.15 -0.13 19.84
N GLU A 7 9.01 -0.74 21.01
CA GLU A 7 7.88 -0.56 21.92
C GLU A 7 7.82 0.89 22.44
N LYS A 8 8.96 1.42 22.87
CA LYS A 8 9.07 2.82 23.32
C LYS A 8 8.79 3.80 22.17
N ASN A 9 9.28 3.50 20.96
CA ASN A 9 9.07 4.35 19.81
C ASN A 9 7.58 4.39 19.41
N LEU A 10 6.87 3.25 19.49
CA LEU A 10 5.45 3.21 19.22
C LEU A 10 4.66 4.05 20.25
N ALA A 11 4.91 3.87 21.54
CA ALA A 11 4.26 4.67 22.58
C ALA A 11 4.54 6.19 22.40
N LYS A 12 5.79 6.52 22.06
CA LYS A 12 6.20 7.91 21.82
C LYS A 12 5.41 8.57 20.68
N VAL A 13 5.07 7.84 19.62
CA VAL A 13 4.25 8.36 18.52
C VAL A 13 2.88 8.82 19.03
N PHE A 14 2.25 8.07 19.93
CA PHE A 14 0.97 8.46 20.55
C PHE A 14 1.13 9.64 21.51
N GLU A 15 2.23 9.71 22.24
CA GLU A 15 2.54 10.88 23.09
C GLU A 15 2.74 12.14 22.24
N GLU A 16 3.50 12.05 21.15
CA GLU A 16 3.70 13.15 20.20
C GLU A 16 2.38 13.60 19.57
N TYR A 17 1.48 12.66 19.21
CA TYR A 17 0.15 12.99 18.76
C TYR A 17 -0.64 13.81 19.78
N LYS A 18 -0.69 13.34 21.03
CA LYS A 18 -1.36 14.03 22.15
C LYS A 18 -0.76 15.43 22.38
N TYR A 19 0.56 15.54 22.30
CA TYR A 19 1.25 16.82 22.40
C TYR A 19 0.87 17.78 21.27
N CYS A 20 0.91 17.32 20.01
CA CYS A 20 0.52 18.13 18.85
C CYS A 20 -0.92 18.62 18.95
N LYS A 21 -1.85 17.72 19.30
CA LYS A 21 -3.26 18.07 19.49
C LYS A 21 -3.44 19.17 20.53
N LYS A 22 -2.78 19.03 21.67
CA LYS A 22 -2.88 19.98 22.79
C LYS A 22 -2.17 21.31 22.51
N TYR A 23 -0.94 21.25 21.98
CA TYR A 23 -0.10 22.43 21.83
C TYR A 23 -0.54 23.33 20.67
N PHE A 24 -0.90 22.72 19.53
CA PHE A 24 -1.30 23.46 18.32
C PHE A 24 -2.81 23.68 18.22
N ASN A 25 -3.59 23.10 19.11
CA ASN A 25 -5.06 23.15 19.08
C ASN A 25 -5.63 22.72 17.72
N ILE A 26 -5.13 21.62 17.18
CA ILE A 26 -5.53 21.01 15.92
C ILE A 26 -5.94 19.55 16.16
N ASP A 27 -6.68 18.97 15.23
CA ASP A 27 -6.92 17.53 15.18
C ASP A 27 -6.00 16.86 14.16
N PRO A 28 -4.80 16.41 14.58
CA PRO A 28 -3.87 15.74 13.69
C PRO A 28 -4.41 14.37 13.28
N ILE A 29 -3.90 13.84 12.16
CA ILE A 29 -4.19 12.48 11.70
C ILE A 29 -2.98 11.62 12.00
N LEU A 30 -3.18 10.52 12.71
CA LEU A 30 -2.16 9.49 12.92
C LEU A 30 -2.28 8.44 11.81
N LEU A 31 -1.32 8.43 10.88
CA LEU A 31 -1.31 7.52 9.76
C LEU A 31 -0.24 6.43 9.91
N PHE A 32 -0.67 5.18 9.93
CA PHE A 32 0.19 4.01 9.84
C PHE A 32 0.11 3.44 8.42
N ASN A 33 1.13 3.72 7.63
CA ASN A 33 1.19 3.23 6.26
C ASN A 33 1.83 1.83 6.22
N GLU A 34 1.26 0.91 5.42
CA GLU A 34 1.72 -0.49 5.33
C GLU A 34 1.79 -1.18 6.69
N ALA A 35 0.72 -1.06 7.47
CA ALA A 35 0.66 -1.55 8.84
C ALA A 35 0.47 -3.08 8.96
N ASP A 36 0.73 -3.84 7.90
CA ASP A 36 0.50 -5.29 7.80
C ASP A 36 1.15 -6.08 8.94
N ALA A 37 2.39 -5.71 9.29
CA ALA A 37 3.15 -6.39 10.32
C ALA A 37 2.58 -6.18 11.74
N ILE A 38 1.95 -5.03 11.98
CA ILE A 38 1.43 -4.65 13.31
C ILE A 38 -0.06 -4.99 13.44
N LEU A 39 -0.83 -4.89 12.35
CA LEU A 39 -2.27 -5.15 12.37
C LEU A 39 -2.63 -6.61 12.03
N GLY A 40 -1.68 -7.40 11.53
CA GLY A 40 -1.89 -8.79 11.12
C GLY A 40 -2.21 -9.73 12.28
N LYS A 41 -2.60 -10.96 11.96
CA LYS A 41 -2.80 -12.03 12.96
C LYS A 41 -1.53 -12.26 13.77
N ARG A 42 -1.71 -12.57 15.04
CA ARG A 42 -0.61 -12.84 15.96
C ARG A 42 0.24 -14.01 15.47
N PHE A 43 1.54 -13.86 15.59
CA PHE A 43 2.48 -14.92 15.28
C PHE A 43 2.48 -15.97 16.39
N ASN A 44 2.53 -17.25 16.00
CA ASN A 44 2.94 -18.31 16.93
C ASN A 44 4.38 -18.02 17.35
N VAL A 45 4.60 -17.96 18.66
CA VAL A 45 5.88 -17.53 19.22
C VAL A 45 6.93 -18.63 19.02
N ASN A 46 7.69 -18.53 17.94
CA ASN A 46 8.81 -19.43 17.63
C ASN A 46 10.17 -18.72 17.72
N SER A 47 10.16 -17.38 17.74
CA SER A 47 11.37 -16.54 17.76
C SER A 47 11.23 -15.33 18.68
N ALA A 48 12.36 -14.69 18.99
CA ALA A 48 12.36 -13.43 19.73
C ALA A 48 11.67 -12.30 18.91
N VAL A 49 11.73 -12.39 17.60
CA VAL A 49 11.10 -11.42 16.68
C VAL A 49 9.57 -11.53 16.78
N ASP A 50 9.00 -12.73 16.82
CA ASP A 50 7.56 -12.94 16.97
C ASP A 50 7.04 -12.38 18.29
N LYS A 51 7.83 -12.55 19.38
CA LYS A 51 7.51 -11.93 20.69
C LYS A 51 7.44 -10.41 20.60
N THR A 52 8.39 -9.79 19.90
CA THR A 52 8.44 -8.34 19.74
C THR A 52 7.24 -7.84 18.95
N PHE A 53 6.88 -8.50 17.84
CA PHE A 53 5.70 -8.11 17.07
C PHE A 53 4.41 -8.24 17.88
N ASN A 54 4.23 -9.34 18.61
CA ASN A 54 3.06 -9.52 19.46
C ASN A 54 3.00 -8.47 20.59
N ALA A 55 4.15 -8.06 21.13
CA ALA A 55 4.23 -6.98 22.12
C ALA A 55 3.83 -5.62 21.53
N LEU A 56 4.33 -5.28 20.33
CA LEU A 56 3.93 -4.07 19.60
C LEU A 56 2.44 -4.03 19.31
N GLN A 57 1.84 -5.17 18.91
CA GLN A 57 0.40 -5.29 18.71
C GLN A 57 -0.38 -5.00 20.01
N ASN A 58 0.07 -5.53 21.12
CA ASN A 58 -0.59 -5.29 22.42
C ASN A 58 -0.54 -3.81 22.81
N ILE A 59 0.59 -3.14 22.63
CA ILE A 59 0.75 -1.71 22.89
C ILE A 59 -0.18 -0.91 21.96
N LEU A 60 -0.18 -1.22 20.67
CA LEU A 60 -1.07 -0.54 19.72
C LEU A 60 -2.54 -0.70 20.08
N LEU A 61 -2.95 -1.91 20.46
CA LEU A 61 -4.32 -2.18 20.91
C LEU A 61 -4.69 -1.39 22.16
N GLN A 62 -3.76 -1.27 23.11
CA GLN A 62 -3.93 -0.49 24.33
C GLN A 62 -4.04 1.00 24.03
N GLU A 63 -3.13 1.54 23.22
CA GLU A 63 -3.17 2.95 22.84
C GLU A 63 -4.44 3.32 22.06
N LEU A 64 -4.92 2.42 21.18
CA LEU A 64 -6.15 2.65 20.41
C LEU A 64 -7.42 2.54 21.25
N GLU A 65 -7.38 1.91 22.43
CA GLU A 65 -8.57 1.80 23.31
C GLU A 65 -9.00 3.15 23.86
N ASP A 66 -8.02 3.97 24.26
CA ASP A 66 -8.23 5.30 24.83
C ASP A 66 -7.91 6.44 23.84
N PHE A 67 -7.79 6.11 22.55
CA PHE A 67 -7.36 7.09 21.54
C PHE A 67 -8.50 8.01 21.10
N GLU A 68 -8.40 9.26 21.50
CA GLU A 68 -9.33 10.33 21.10
C GLU A 68 -8.76 11.13 19.92
N GLY A 69 -8.87 10.56 18.71
CA GLY A 69 -8.34 11.22 17.51
C GLY A 69 -8.68 10.48 16.22
N ILE A 70 -8.07 10.93 15.11
CA ILE A 70 -8.21 10.30 13.81
C ILE A 70 -7.02 9.38 13.60
N PHE A 71 -7.27 8.07 13.66
CA PHE A 71 -6.31 7.03 13.32
C PHE A 71 -6.64 6.45 11.95
N MET A 72 -5.65 6.38 11.08
CA MET A 72 -5.74 5.75 9.77
C MET A 72 -4.63 4.71 9.63
N ALA A 73 -4.95 3.57 9.06
CA ALA A 73 -3.97 2.56 8.69
C ALA A 73 -4.23 2.06 7.28
N THR A 74 -3.16 1.82 6.52
CA THR A 74 -3.25 1.16 5.21
C THR A 74 -2.66 -0.24 5.30
N THR A 75 -3.26 -1.19 4.62
CA THR A 75 -2.81 -2.58 4.55
C THR A 75 -3.08 -3.17 3.18
N ASN A 76 -2.20 -4.06 2.73
CA ASN A 76 -2.39 -4.89 1.56
C ASN A 76 -2.95 -6.28 1.92
N LEU A 77 -3.10 -6.58 3.22
CA LEU A 77 -3.46 -7.90 3.77
C LEU A 77 -4.73 -7.81 4.63
N ALA A 78 -5.79 -7.18 4.12
CA ALA A 78 -7.04 -6.96 4.86
C ALA A 78 -7.63 -8.26 5.45
N ASP A 79 -7.52 -9.39 4.76
CA ASP A 79 -8.00 -10.71 5.21
C ASP A 79 -7.16 -11.30 6.37
N GLN A 80 -5.99 -10.74 6.62
CA GLN A 80 -5.07 -11.19 7.66
C GLN A 80 -5.11 -10.31 8.92
N LEU A 81 -5.98 -9.33 8.98
CA LEU A 81 -6.13 -8.48 10.17
C LEU A 81 -6.49 -9.32 11.40
N ASP A 82 -5.89 -8.96 12.54
CA ASP A 82 -6.28 -9.54 13.82
C ASP A 82 -7.68 -9.00 14.21
N LYS A 83 -8.55 -9.93 14.65
CA LYS A 83 -9.92 -9.60 15.07
C LYS A 83 -9.98 -8.57 16.21
N ALA A 84 -8.93 -8.43 16.99
CA ALA A 84 -8.84 -7.43 18.04
C ALA A 84 -8.89 -5.99 17.49
N PHE A 85 -8.42 -5.76 16.25
CA PHE A 85 -8.53 -4.47 15.59
C PHE A 85 -9.92 -4.20 15.00
N ASP A 86 -10.69 -5.22 14.69
CA ASP A 86 -12.04 -5.09 14.11
C ASP A 86 -12.99 -4.25 14.96
N ARG A 87 -12.81 -4.28 16.29
CA ARG A 87 -13.63 -3.53 17.23
C ARG A 87 -13.18 -2.09 17.42
N ARG A 88 -11.96 -1.77 17.01
CA ARG A 88 -11.33 -0.46 17.20
C ARG A 88 -11.30 0.38 15.93
N LEU A 89 -11.31 -0.29 14.78
CA LEU A 89 -11.37 0.36 13.47
C LEU A 89 -12.84 0.47 13.04
N LEU A 90 -13.41 1.66 13.19
CA LEU A 90 -14.82 1.94 12.90
C LEU A 90 -15.14 1.80 11.41
N TYR A 91 -14.22 2.18 10.55
CA TYR A 91 -14.43 2.17 9.11
C TYR A 91 -13.36 1.30 8.44
N LYS A 92 -13.81 0.44 7.53
CA LYS A 92 -12.95 -0.33 6.64
C LYS A 92 -13.29 0.06 5.22
N ILE A 93 -12.33 0.64 4.53
CA ILE A 93 -12.50 1.11 3.16
C ILE A 93 -11.67 0.21 2.26
N ASP A 94 -12.34 -0.57 1.43
CA ASP A 94 -11.68 -1.43 0.44
C ASP A 94 -11.50 -0.66 -0.87
N PHE A 95 -10.26 -0.53 -1.31
CA PHE A 95 -9.90 0.12 -2.57
C PHE A 95 -9.90 -0.92 -3.70
N GLN A 96 -11.03 -1.07 -4.34
CA GLN A 96 -11.19 -1.95 -5.50
C GLN A 96 -10.45 -1.42 -6.73
N LYS A 97 -10.19 -2.31 -7.70
CA LYS A 97 -9.72 -1.87 -9.01
C LYS A 97 -10.76 -0.93 -9.62
N PRO A 98 -10.32 0.16 -10.27
CA PRO A 98 -11.25 1.15 -10.80
C PRO A 98 -12.10 0.55 -11.92
N GLU A 99 -13.38 0.91 -11.96
CA GLU A 99 -14.27 0.65 -13.08
C GLU A 99 -13.81 1.39 -14.34
N LYS A 100 -14.29 0.95 -15.53
CA LYS A 100 -13.87 1.50 -16.83
C LYS A 100 -13.93 3.03 -16.90
N ASN A 101 -15.01 3.63 -16.41
CA ASN A 101 -15.18 5.09 -16.40
C ASN A 101 -14.16 5.82 -15.53
N ILE A 102 -13.81 5.22 -14.39
CA ILE A 102 -12.81 5.78 -13.48
C ILE A 102 -11.41 5.55 -14.04
N SER A 103 -11.14 4.35 -14.60
CA SER A 103 -9.89 4.04 -15.30
C SER A 103 -9.60 5.02 -16.41
N ARG A 104 -10.61 5.37 -17.22
CA ARG A 104 -10.50 6.37 -18.29
C ARG A 104 -10.07 7.72 -17.74
N LYS A 105 -10.72 8.23 -16.69
CA LYS A 105 -10.36 9.50 -16.06
C LYS A 105 -8.92 9.48 -15.53
N ILE A 106 -8.51 8.40 -14.89
CA ILE A 106 -7.16 8.25 -14.34
C ILE A 106 -6.13 8.24 -15.48
N LEU A 107 -6.38 7.48 -16.55
CA LEU A 107 -5.48 7.39 -17.71
C LEU A 107 -5.40 8.71 -18.46
N SER A 108 -6.52 9.39 -18.72
CA SER A 108 -6.53 10.72 -19.38
C SER A 108 -5.76 11.76 -18.56
N HIS A 109 -5.88 11.71 -17.24
CA HIS A 109 -5.11 12.62 -16.37
C HIS A 109 -3.61 12.26 -16.33
N ALA A 110 -3.29 10.96 -16.29
CA ALA A 110 -1.90 10.50 -16.22
C ALA A 110 -1.13 10.70 -17.54
N PHE A 111 -1.81 10.58 -18.67
CA PHE A 111 -1.27 10.63 -20.04
C PHE A 111 -2.02 11.63 -20.91
N SER A 112 -2.01 12.90 -20.50
CA SER A 112 -2.76 14.00 -21.15
C SER A 112 -2.36 14.28 -22.61
N TYR A 113 -1.27 13.70 -23.08
CA TYR A 113 -0.79 13.78 -24.47
C TYR A 113 -1.33 12.65 -25.37
N LEU A 114 -1.98 11.62 -24.80
CA LEU A 114 -2.62 10.56 -25.60
C LEU A 114 -3.99 11.01 -26.09
N THR A 115 -4.36 10.52 -27.28
CA THR A 115 -5.70 10.74 -27.83
C THR A 115 -6.76 9.95 -27.06
N GLU A 116 -8.00 10.43 -27.10
CA GLU A 116 -9.14 9.74 -26.49
C GLU A 116 -9.30 8.29 -27.03
N GLU A 117 -9.02 8.08 -28.32
CA GLU A 117 -9.09 6.75 -28.95
C GLU A 117 -8.09 5.76 -28.33
N ILE A 118 -6.87 6.22 -28.03
CA ILE A 118 -5.84 5.39 -27.39
C ILE A 118 -6.22 5.11 -25.95
N ILE A 119 -6.69 6.11 -25.22
CA ILE A 119 -7.17 5.96 -23.84
C ILE A 119 -8.29 4.90 -23.80
N GLU A 120 -9.25 4.96 -24.71
CA GLU A 120 -10.34 4.00 -24.75
C GLU A 120 -9.85 2.57 -25.03
N LYS A 121 -8.95 2.39 -26.00
CA LYS A 121 -8.29 1.10 -26.26
C LYS A 121 -7.55 0.55 -25.05
N LEU A 122 -6.82 1.41 -24.33
CA LEU A 122 -6.13 1.00 -23.11
C LEU A 122 -7.12 0.54 -22.04
N CYS A 123 -8.25 1.23 -21.86
CA CYS A 123 -9.31 0.86 -20.93
C CYS A 123 -10.01 -0.45 -21.30
N GLU A 124 -10.10 -0.77 -22.60
CA GLU A 124 -10.67 -2.03 -23.07
C GLU A 124 -9.73 -3.22 -22.88
N CYS A 125 -8.46 -3.01 -23.16
CA CYS A 125 -7.44 -4.07 -23.10
C CYS A 125 -6.91 -4.33 -21.69
N TYR A 126 -6.89 -3.31 -20.82
CA TYR A 126 -6.17 -3.39 -19.55
C TYR A 126 -6.97 -2.82 -18.38
N THR A 127 -7.07 -3.60 -17.31
CA THR A 127 -7.59 -3.14 -16.02
C THR A 127 -6.41 -2.82 -15.10
N LEU A 128 -5.97 -1.56 -15.12
CA LEU A 128 -4.80 -1.07 -14.37
C LEU A 128 -5.21 -0.42 -13.06
N THR A 129 -4.45 -0.68 -12.00
CA THR A 129 -4.55 0.07 -10.73
C THR A 129 -3.84 1.41 -10.83
N GLY A 130 -4.16 2.35 -9.95
CA GLY A 130 -3.47 3.65 -9.88
C GLY A 130 -1.94 3.51 -9.67
N GLY A 131 -1.51 2.51 -8.88
CA GLY A 131 -0.08 2.21 -8.69
C GLY A 131 0.60 1.75 -9.99
N GLN A 132 -0.05 0.87 -10.75
CA GLN A 132 0.45 0.42 -12.05
C GLN A 132 0.56 1.57 -13.05
N ILE A 133 -0.45 2.43 -13.11
CA ILE A 133 -0.42 3.65 -13.96
C ILE A 133 0.73 4.56 -13.55
N SER A 134 0.96 4.75 -12.26
CA SER A 134 2.10 5.53 -11.74
C SER A 134 3.45 4.92 -12.15
N ASN A 135 3.59 3.60 -12.10
CA ASN A 135 4.80 2.90 -12.53
C ASN A 135 5.05 3.06 -14.04
N ILE A 136 4.01 2.90 -14.85
CA ILE A 136 4.09 3.12 -16.31
C ILE A 136 4.56 4.55 -16.59
N ARG A 137 3.98 5.54 -15.92
CA ARG A 137 4.35 6.94 -16.07
C ARG A 137 5.82 7.20 -15.72
N LYS A 138 6.33 6.61 -14.64
CA LYS A 138 7.75 6.73 -14.24
C LYS A 138 8.67 6.07 -15.27
N LYS A 139 8.35 4.87 -15.74
CA LYS A 139 9.13 4.16 -16.78
C LYS A 139 9.17 4.94 -18.07
N LEU A 140 8.03 5.52 -18.48
CA LEU A 140 7.92 6.35 -19.67
C LEU A 140 8.79 7.61 -19.55
N LEU A 141 8.75 8.30 -18.41
CA LEU A 141 9.58 9.47 -18.16
C LEU A 141 11.07 9.14 -18.28
N VAL A 142 11.52 8.06 -17.65
CA VAL A 142 12.91 7.63 -17.77
C VAL A 142 13.29 7.34 -19.23
N LYS A 143 12.43 6.63 -19.96
CA LYS A 143 12.69 6.28 -21.35
C LYS A 143 12.73 7.50 -22.27
N SER A 144 11.85 8.48 -22.07
CA SER A 144 11.82 9.72 -22.85
C SER A 144 13.09 10.58 -22.67
N ILE A 145 13.74 10.51 -21.51
CA ILE A 145 15.01 11.17 -21.27
C ILE A 145 16.14 10.47 -22.03
N LEU A 146 16.09 9.14 -22.12
CA LEU A 146 17.15 8.32 -22.73
C LEU A 146 17.03 8.21 -24.25
N THR A 147 15.84 8.44 -24.82
CA THR A 147 15.54 8.24 -26.25
C THR A 147 14.85 9.47 -26.83
N LYS A 148 15.51 10.17 -27.74
CA LYS A 148 15.01 11.45 -28.30
C LYS A 148 13.77 11.28 -29.19
N ASP A 149 13.68 10.19 -29.93
CA ASP A 149 12.60 9.92 -30.93
C ASP A 149 11.71 8.76 -30.46
N LEU A 150 11.20 8.86 -29.21
CA LEU A 150 10.33 7.83 -28.65
C LEU A 150 8.89 8.03 -29.12
N ASN A 151 8.31 7.02 -29.78
CA ASN A 151 6.86 6.96 -29.99
C ASN A 151 6.18 6.67 -28.66
N LEU A 152 5.68 7.73 -28.00
CA LEU A 152 5.09 7.66 -26.67
C LEU A 152 3.84 6.78 -26.65
N GLU A 153 3.01 6.85 -27.69
CA GLU A 153 1.75 6.10 -27.79
C GLU A 153 1.99 4.60 -27.84
N GLU A 154 2.88 4.17 -28.70
CA GLU A 154 3.25 2.75 -28.84
C GLU A 154 3.92 2.23 -27.57
N TYR A 155 4.81 3.03 -27.00
CA TYR A 155 5.57 2.62 -25.83
C TYR A 155 4.69 2.50 -24.57
N VAL A 156 3.67 3.35 -24.40
CA VAL A 156 2.70 3.22 -23.32
C VAL A 156 1.95 1.88 -23.42
N GLN A 157 1.56 1.46 -24.62
CA GLN A 157 0.88 0.17 -24.80
C GLN A 157 1.79 -1.02 -24.41
N VAL A 158 3.07 -0.97 -24.78
CA VAL A 158 4.06 -1.97 -24.35
C VAL A 158 4.16 -2.01 -22.83
N LEU A 159 4.31 -0.86 -22.18
CA LEU A 159 4.41 -0.78 -20.72
C LEU A 159 3.16 -1.27 -20.00
N CYS A 160 1.96 -1.00 -20.53
CA CYS A 160 0.71 -1.53 -19.98
C CYS A 160 0.67 -3.06 -20.03
N LYS A 161 1.10 -3.65 -21.13
CA LYS A 161 1.21 -5.10 -21.29
C LYS A 161 2.19 -5.71 -20.29
N ASP A 162 3.37 -5.11 -20.16
CA ASP A 162 4.43 -5.57 -19.25
C ASP A 162 3.97 -5.52 -17.79
N GLU A 163 3.29 -4.46 -17.37
CA GLU A 163 2.76 -4.35 -15.99
C GLU A 163 1.76 -5.44 -15.64
N ILE A 164 0.96 -5.92 -16.60
CA ILE A 164 0.02 -7.02 -16.39
C ILE A 164 0.76 -8.36 -16.29
N ILE A 165 1.73 -8.60 -17.16
CA ILE A 165 2.52 -9.84 -17.17
C ILE A 165 3.33 -9.96 -15.87
N LEU A 166 3.97 -8.90 -15.41
CA LEU A 166 4.74 -8.90 -14.17
C LEU A 166 3.87 -9.24 -12.96
N ASN A 167 2.64 -8.73 -12.91
CA ASN A 167 1.72 -9.03 -11.81
C ASN A 167 1.13 -10.44 -11.86
N GLN A 168 1.08 -11.08 -13.04
CA GLN A 168 0.69 -12.50 -13.15
C GLN A 168 1.83 -13.41 -12.67
N ASN A 169 3.07 -13.08 -13.00
CA ASN A 169 4.26 -13.87 -12.61
C ASN A 169 4.60 -13.73 -11.10
N ASN A 170 4.28 -12.63 -10.45
CA ASN A 170 4.46 -12.46 -9.00
C ASN A 170 3.52 -13.33 -8.15
N ARG A 171 2.62 -14.12 -8.75
CA ARG A 171 1.82 -15.13 -8.06
C ARG A 171 2.51 -16.50 -7.96
N THR A 172 3.64 -16.71 -8.62
CA THR A 172 4.49 -17.88 -8.40
C THR A 172 5.43 -17.61 -7.24
N PRO A 173 5.42 -18.42 -6.16
CA PRO A 173 6.37 -18.25 -5.07
C PRO A 173 7.79 -18.44 -5.63
N ILE A 174 8.62 -17.42 -5.46
CA ILE A 174 10.06 -17.51 -5.72
C ILE A 174 10.64 -18.33 -4.55
N GLY A 175 10.64 -19.66 -4.69
CA GLY A 175 11.24 -20.57 -3.74
C GLY A 175 11.98 -21.67 -4.51
N PHE A 176 13.18 -22.00 -4.07
CA PHE A 176 13.89 -23.17 -4.55
C PHE A 176 13.07 -24.41 -4.18
N SER A 177 12.37 -25.00 -5.16
CA SER A 177 11.77 -26.31 -4.98
C SER A 177 12.89 -27.36 -4.94
N HIS A 178 13.22 -27.89 -3.77
CA HIS A 178 13.95 -29.12 -3.67
C HIS A 178 13.09 -30.22 -4.32
N LYS A 179 13.51 -30.69 -5.50
CA LYS A 179 13.06 -31.96 -6.03
C LYS A 179 13.71 -33.03 -5.17
N THR A 180 12.96 -33.62 -4.26
CA THR A 180 13.29 -34.93 -3.68
C THR A 180 13.04 -35.98 -4.75
N ASN A 181 14.13 -36.64 -5.17
CA ASN A 181 14.05 -37.92 -5.92
C ASN A 181 13.59 -39.03 -4.99
#